data_a183896ebfdbdf66fa4adef568c4cf7a
#
_entry.id   a183896ebfdbdf66fa4adef568c4cf7a
#
_cell.length_a   1.000
_cell.length_b   1.000
_cell.length_c   1.000
_cell.angle_alpha   90.00
_cell.angle_beta   90.00
_cell.angle_gamma   90.00
#
_symmetry.space_group_name_H-M   'P 1'
#
loop_
_entity.id
_entity.type
_entity.pdbx_description
1 polymer ?
#
loop_
_entity_poly.entity_id
_entity_poly.type
_entity_poly.pdbx_seq_one_letter_code
_entity_poly.pdbx_strand_id
1 'polypeptide(L)'
;MKSSNPSLTTCIRLNEADFYARFDSPHIVGPQGKPPPLHQVAIERVTICCEITCISDLLRIVDEHPVAENVEYNINMKALHRISEPLRKLDAMIGMESLKEHVVDQIIYFMQDLHVKADATPNTKADAKAENGVFNDYMHTVIYGPPGTGKTEVAQLIGAIFSRMGVLKKTKFKKVTRSDLIAGYLGQTAIKTADVIKECLGGVLFIDEAYALGNADKRDSFSKECIDTLCEALSDHKSNLMVIVAGYEKDLNDCFFNANPGLNSRFTWRYNIDNYTPEQLAKIYEKKVLDCGWTLKDPLRLDWFQNHADYFTCYGRDMETLLARAKIAHSRRIFGSSDDKKRQMTHADLERGLTMFISNDEVKRRKEPGVLTTMYL
;
A
#
# COMPACT_ATOMS: atom_id res chain seq x y z
N MET A 1 3.31 -8.03 37.10
CA MET A 1 1.96 -7.44 37.12
C MET A 1 1.41 -7.60 35.69
N LYS A 2 0.47 -8.52 35.52
CA LYS A 2 -0.20 -8.79 34.26
C LYS A 2 -1.34 -7.80 34.10
N SER A 3 -1.27 -6.87 33.18
CA SER A 3 -2.40 -6.05 32.78
C SER A 3 -3.26 -6.86 31.81
N SER A 4 -4.41 -7.27 32.29
CA SER A 4 -5.48 -7.86 31.49
C SER A 4 -6.10 -6.78 30.60
N ASN A 5 -5.93 -6.89 29.29
CA ASN A 5 -6.72 -6.14 28.33
C ASN A 5 -8.19 -6.59 28.41
N PRO A 6 -9.15 -5.69 28.53
CA PRO A 6 -10.55 -6.06 28.43
C PRO A 6 -10.91 -6.33 26.99
N SER A 7 -11.41 -7.52 26.71
CA SER A 7 -12.06 -7.88 25.46
C SER A 7 -13.38 -7.11 25.35
N LEU A 8 -13.39 -6.01 24.60
CA LEU A 8 -14.59 -5.23 24.30
C LEU A 8 -15.13 -5.63 22.91
N THR A 9 -15.59 -6.86 22.81
CA THR A 9 -16.47 -7.25 21.70
C THR A 9 -17.86 -7.50 22.29
N THR A 10 -18.70 -6.48 22.33
CA THR A 10 -20.11 -6.65 22.71
C THR A 10 -20.89 -6.96 21.45
N CYS A 11 -21.06 -8.24 21.13
CA CYS A 11 -22.01 -8.69 20.14
C CYS A 11 -23.43 -8.65 20.76
N ILE A 12 -24.26 -7.69 20.38
CA ILE A 12 -25.67 -7.70 20.70
C ILE A 12 -26.37 -8.49 19.59
N ARG A 13 -26.77 -9.72 19.88
CA ARG A 13 -27.66 -10.52 19.02
C ARG A 13 -29.10 -10.10 19.27
N LEU A 14 -29.70 -9.40 18.33
CA LEU A 14 -31.16 -9.15 18.34
C LEU A 14 -31.81 -10.23 17.47
N ASN A 15 -32.59 -11.10 18.11
CA ASN A 15 -33.33 -12.15 17.43
C ASN A 15 -34.73 -11.61 17.11
N GLU A 16 -35.13 -11.51 15.84
CA GLU A 16 -36.47 -11.07 15.40
C GLU A 16 -37.59 -12.03 15.82
N ALA A 17 -37.27 -13.21 16.35
CA ALA A 17 -38.29 -14.19 16.77
C ALA A 17 -39.21 -13.67 17.91
N ASP A 18 -38.77 -12.68 18.69
CA ASP A 18 -39.57 -12.12 19.80
C ASP A 18 -40.59 -11.05 19.34
N PHE A 19 -40.53 -10.59 18.09
CA PHE A 19 -41.45 -9.56 17.61
C PHE A 19 -42.78 -10.13 17.07
N TYR A 20 -42.77 -11.37 16.59
CA TYR A 20 -43.97 -11.99 15.97
C TYR A 20 -44.82 -12.88 16.88
N ALA A 21 -44.42 -13.10 18.14
CA ALA A 21 -45.13 -13.93 19.10
C ALA A 21 -46.45 -13.29 19.63
N ARG A 22 -46.89 -12.14 19.09
CA ARG A 22 -48.06 -11.39 19.62
C ARG A 22 -49.28 -11.35 18.72
N PHE A 23 -49.31 -12.08 17.60
CA PHE A 23 -50.51 -12.13 16.74
C PHE A 23 -50.92 -13.57 16.44
N ASP A 24 -51.53 -14.22 17.46
CA ASP A 24 -52.44 -15.34 17.21
C ASP A 24 -53.76 -14.82 16.65
N SER A 25 -54.14 -15.24 15.46
CA SER A 25 -55.48 -15.13 14.93
C SER A 25 -55.84 -16.26 13.96
N PRO A 26 -57.11 -16.70 13.94
CA PRO A 26 -57.46 -18.07 13.61
C PRO A 26 -57.66 -18.33 12.10
N HIS A 27 -57.49 -19.59 11.76
CA HIS A 27 -57.75 -20.32 10.52
C HIS A 27 -58.67 -19.63 9.47
N ILE A 28 -58.06 -19.38 8.28
CA ILE A 28 -58.81 -19.35 7.02
C ILE A 28 -58.19 -20.38 6.08
N VAL A 29 -58.96 -21.43 5.79
CA VAL A 29 -58.65 -22.45 4.79
C VAL A 29 -58.86 -21.82 3.39
N GLY A 30 -57.79 -21.63 2.61
CA GLY A 30 -57.83 -21.19 1.22
C GLY A 30 -57.49 -22.33 0.25
N PRO A 31 -57.92 -22.27 -1.03
CA PRO A 31 -57.92 -23.38 -1.97
C PRO A 31 -56.51 -23.79 -2.41
N GLN A 32 -56.38 -25.09 -2.68
CA GLN A 32 -55.20 -25.82 -3.14
C GLN A 32 -54.49 -25.15 -4.33
N GLY A 33 -53.18 -25.00 -4.28
CA GLY A 33 -52.39 -24.74 -5.45
C GLY A 33 -51.39 -23.59 -5.39
N LYS A 34 -51.03 -23.04 -4.21
CA LYS A 34 -49.86 -22.12 -4.10
C LYS A 34 -48.61 -22.89 -3.75
N PRO A 35 -47.48 -22.59 -4.40
CA PRO A 35 -46.19 -23.13 -3.99
C PRO A 35 -45.93 -22.76 -2.51
N PRO A 36 -45.19 -23.63 -1.76
CA PRO A 36 -44.88 -23.35 -0.37
C PRO A 36 -44.18 -21.98 -0.28
N PRO A 37 -44.45 -21.18 0.76
CA PRO A 37 -43.73 -19.91 0.94
C PRO A 37 -42.25 -20.18 0.97
N LEU A 38 -41.50 -19.46 0.14
CA LEU A 38 -40.05 -19.37 0.23
C LEU A 38 -39.71 -19.15 1.70
N HIS A 39 -38.98 -20.07 2.33
CA HIS A 39 -38.46 -19.87 3.67
C HIS A 39 -37.71 -18.55 3.68
N GLN A 40 -38.26 -17.53 4.29
CA GLN A 40 -37.56 -16.30 4.59
C GLN A 40 -36.49 -16.68 5.59
N VAL A 41 -35.25 -16.76 5.12
CA VAL A 41 -34.08 -16.96 5.98
C VAL A 41 -34.01 -15.72 6.88
N ALA A 42 -34.15 -15.92 8.18
CA ALA A 42 -34.03 -14.83 9.15
C ALA A 42 -32.67 -14.16 9.00
N ILE A 43 -32.65 -12.85 8.78
CA ILE A 43 -31.41 -12.07 8.67
C ILE A 43 -30.91 -11.76 10.07
N GLU A 44 -29.75 -12.28 10.41
CA GLU A 44 -29.03 -11.95 11.63
C GLU A 44 -28.30 -10.62 11.48
N ARG A 45 -28.53 -9.65 12.38
CA ARG A 45 -27.84 -8.36 12.37
C ARG A 45 -26.72 -8.37 13.41
N VAL A 46 -25.49 -8.18 12.95
CA VAL A 46 -24.30 -8.14 13.80
C VAL A 46 -23.71 -6.73 13.76
N THR A 47 -23.58 -6.13 14.94
CA THR A 47 -22.94 -4.82 15.12
C THR A 47 -21.51 -5.00 15.63
N ILE A 48 -20.55 -4.54 14.86
CA ILE A 48 -19.13 -4.53 15.22
C ILE A 48 -18.83 -3.17 15.85
N CYS A 49 -18.44 -3.18 17.12
CA CYS A 49 -18.04 -2.01 17.89
C CYS A 49 -16.63 -2.29 18.42
N CYS A 50 -15.61 -1.82 17.74
CA CYS A 50 -14.23 -1.89 18.20
C CYS A 50 -13.47 -0.65 17.74
N GLU A 51 -12.48 -0.25 18.50
CA GLU A 51 -11.50 0.75 18.09
C GLU A 51 -10.50 0.08 17.15
N ILE A 52 -10.24 0.72 16.01
CA ILE A 52 -9.31 0.21 15.00
C ILE A 52 -8.12 1.15 14.98
N THR A 53 -6.95 0.63 15.33
CA THR A 53 -5.70 1.38 15.40
C THR A 53 -4.65 0.88 14.41
N CYS A 54 -4.73 -0.39 14.01
CA CYS A 54 -3.73 -1.01 13.15
C CYS A 54 -4.35 -2.00 12.14
N ILE A 55 -3.54 -2.45 11.18
CA ILE A 55 -3.97 -3.43 10.17
C ILE A 55 -4.44 -4.74 10.81
N SER A 56 -3.78 -5.17 11.88
CA SER A 56 -4.12 -6.43 12.57
C SER A 56 -5.53 -6.39 13.16
N ASP A 57 -6.06 -5.21 13.56
CA ASP A 57 -7.44 -5.08 14.01
C ASP A 57 -8.44 -5.33 12.88
N LEU A 58 -8.19 -4.78 11.68
CA LEU A 58 -9.01 -5.05 10.50
C LEU A 58 -8.97 -6.53 10.11
N LEU A 59 -7.80 -7.14 10.17
CA LEU A 59 -7.63 -8.57 9.87
C LEU A 59 -8.33 -9.47 10.90
N ARG A 60 -8.30 -9.10 12.18
CA ARG A 60 -9.05 -9.80 13.23
C ARG A 60 -10.55 -9.78 12.96
N ILE A 61 -11.11 -8.63 12.55
CA ILE A 61 -12.54 -8.53 12.17
C ILE A 61 -12.86 -9.48 11.01
N VAL A 62 -11.99 -9.55 10.00
CA VAL A 62 -12.14 -10.48 8.87
C VAL A 62 -12.16 -11.94 9.33
N ASP A 63 -11.26 -12.31 10.25
CA ASP A 63 -11.11 -13.69 10.71
C ASP A 63 -12.25 -14.12 11.66
N GLU A 64 -12.79 -13.18 12.45
CA GLU A 64 -13.87 -13.44 13.40
C GLU A 64 -15.28 -13.41 12.74
N HIS A 65 -15.44 -12.68 11.63
CA HIS A 65 -16.74 -12.42 11.02
C HIS A 65 -16.79 -12.83 9.53
N PRO A 66 -17.18 -14.07 9.24
CA PRO A 66 -17.29 -14.55 7.85
C PRO A 66 -18.46 -13.87 7.11
N VAL A 67 -18.32 -13.71 5.80
CA VAL A 67 -19.42 -13.24 4.94
C VAL A 67 -20.41 -14.37 4.73
N ALA A 68 -21.64 -14.20 5.24
CA ALA A 68 -22.76 -15.10 5.02
C ALA A 68 -23.95 -14.36 4.41
N GLU A 69 -24.80 -15.06 3.66
CA GLU A 69 -25.95 -14.46 2.96
C GLU A 69 -27.05 -13.99 3.93
N ASN A 70 -27.13 -14.63 5.09
CA ASN A 70 -28.12 -14.37 6.12
C ASN A 70 -27.63 -13.45 7.26
N VAL A 71 -26.45 -12.83 7.12
CA VAL A 71 -25.87 -11.94 8.13
C VAL A 71 -25.68 -10.54 7.53
N GLU A 72 -26.22 -9.54 8.20
CA GLU A 72 -26.06 -8.12 7.88
C GLU A 72 -25.14 -7.46 8.92
N TYR A 73 -24.06 -6.85 8.46
CA TYR A 73 -23.11 -6.14 9.31
C TYR A 73 -23.31 -4.63 9.19
N ASN A 74 -22.99 -3.89 10.25
CA ASN A 74 -22.99 -2.42 10.26
C ASN A 74 -21.84 -1.80 9.45
N ILE A 75 -20.91 -2.59 8.95
CA ILE A 75 -19.79 -2.18 8.09
C ILE A 75 -19.83 -2.98 6.77
N ASN A 76 -19.13 -2.49 5.74
CA ASN A 76 -19.03 -3.20 4.46
C ASN A 76 -18.09 -4.42 4.55
N MET A 77 -18.57 -5.50 5.20
CA MET A 77 -17.79 -6.72 5.42
C MET A 77 -17.32 -7.36 4.12
N LYS A 78 -18.13 -7.29 3.05
CA LYS A 78 -17.75 -7.83 1.73
C LYS A 78 -16.54 -7.10 1.14
N ALA A 79 -16.46 -5.79 1.31
CA ALA A 79 -15.31 -5.01 0.87
C ALA A 79 -14.08 -5.33 1.73
N LEU A 80 -14.24 -5.44 3.04
CA LEU A 80 -13.16 -5.76 3.98
C LEU A 80 -12.54 -7.14 3.68
N HIS A 81 -13.36 -8.16 3.43
CA HIS A 81 -12.87 -9.49 3.02
C HIS A 81 -12.12 -9.47 1.69
N ARG A 82 -12.57 -8.68 0.70
CA ARG A 82 -11.88 -8.57 -0.60
C ARG A 82 -10.48 -7.98 -0.49
N ILE A 83 -10.25 -7.08 0.48
CA ILE A 83 -8.96 -6.44 0.69
C ILE A 83 -8.06 -7.21 1.67
N SER A 84 -8.52 -8.27 2.29
CA SER A 84 -7.77 -9.01 3.33
C SER A 84 -6.41 -9.53 2.84
N GLU A 85 -6.32 -10.04 1.61
CA GLU A 85 -5.04 -10.53 1.06
C GLU A 85 -3.99 -9.43 0.89
N PRO A 86 -4.24 -8.28 0.23
CA PRO A 86 -3.25 -7.21 0.19
C PRO A 86 -3.00 -6.58 1.56
N LEU A 87 -3.97 -6.55 2.49
CA LEU A 87 -3.75 -6.12 3.88
C LEU A 87 -2.76 -7.04 4.61
N ARG A 88 -2.91 -8.37 4.50
CA ARG A 88 -1.96 -9.32 5.10
C ARG A 88 -0.55 -9.14 4.52
N LYS A 89 -0.42 -8.86 3.23
CA LYS A 89 0.88 -8.58 2.60
C LYS A 89 1.50 -7.30 3.14
N LEU A 90 0.69 -6.24 3.32
CA LEU A 90 1.16 -4.96 3.87
C LEU A 90 1.55 -5.12 5.34
N ASP A 91 0.77 -5.86 6.13
CA ASP A 91 1.06 -6.15 7.54
C ASP A 91 2.38 -6.93 7.69
N ALA A 92 2.63 -7.89 6.80
CA ALA A 92 3.86 -8.70 6.77
C ALA A 92 5.10 -7.95 6.26
N MET A 93 4.97 -6.70 5.79
CA MET A 93 6.13 -5.86 5.47
C MET A 93 6.83 -5.45 6.76
N ILE A 94 8.17 -5.54 6.75
CA ILE A 94 8.98 -5.24 7.92
C ILE A 94 9.07 -3.72 8.11
N GLY A 95 8.82 -3.24 9.33
CA GLY A 95 8.82 -1.80 9.66
C GLY A 95 7.62 -1.06 9.09
N MET A 96 7.79 0.24 8.83
CA MET A 96 6.78 1.14 8.25
C MET A 96 5.53 1.30 9.13
N GLU A 97 5.68 1.30 10.45
CA GLU A 97 4.55 1.30 11.37
C GLU A 97 3.67 2.54 11.19
N SER A 98 4.28 3.73 11.10
CA SER A 98 3.56 4.99 10.87
C SER A 98 2.80 4.98 9.54
N LEU A 99 3.41 4.46 8.46
CA LEU A 99 2.74 4.33 7.18
C LEU A 99 1.54 3.39 7.25
N LYS A 100 1.68 2.24 7.93
CA LYS A 100 0.60 1.26 8.09
C LYS A 100 -0.59 1.84 8.84
N GLU A 101 -0.35 2.61 9.90
CA GLU A 101 -1.40 3.33 10.64
C GLU A 101 -2.17 4.30 9.75
N HIS A 102 -1.47 5.18 9.03
CA HIS A 102 -2.11 6.15 8.14
C HIS A 102 -2.84 5.49 6.95
N VAL A 103 -2.38 4.32 6.47
CA VAL A 103 -3.11 3.54 5.46
C VAL A 103 -4.41 2.99 6.03
N VAL A 104 -4.43 2.57 7.29
CA VAL A 104 -5.67 2.17 7.98
C VAL A 104 -6.66 3.32 8.04
N ASP A 105 -6.22 4.53 8.43
CA ASP A 105 -7.07 5.73 8.45
C ASP A 105 -7.69 5.99 7.07
N GLN A 106 -6.89 5.91 6.02
CA GLN A 106 -7.38 6.10 4.65
C GLN A 106 -8.39 5.02 4.25
N ILE A 107 -8.14 3.75 4.58
CA ILE A 107 -9.07 2.64 4.30
C ILE A 107 -10.40 2.86 5.00
N ILE A 108 -10.39 3.17 6.30
CA ILE A 108 -11.59 3.39 7.12
C ILE A 108 -12.39 4.57 6.56
N TYR A 109 -11.72 5.67 6.22
CA TYR A 109 -12.34 6.87 5.66
C TYR A 109 -13.11 6.57 4.36
N PHE A 110 -12.47 5.86 3.42
CA PHE A 110 -13.10 5.50 2.14
C PHE A 110 -14.13 4.36 2.28
N MET A 111 -13.94 3.44 3.22
CA MET A 111 -14.89 2.33 3.45
C MET A 111 -16.21 2.81 4.05
N GLN A 112 -16.20 3.92 4.81
CA GLN A 112 -17.38 4.54 5.38
C GLN A 112 -18.07 5.53 4.43
N ASP A 113 -17.62 5.65 3.18
CA ASP A 113 -18.14 6.59 2.17
C ASP A 113 -18.10 8.07 2.62
N LEU A 114 -17.21 8.45 3.56
CA LEU A 114 -17.08 9.81 4.07
C LEU A 114 -16.58 10.82 3.02
N HIS A 115 -15.98 10.33 1.95
CA HIS A 115 -15.54 11.11 0.78
C HIS A 115 -16.69 11.51 -0.16
N VAL A 116 -17.92 11.03 0.09
CA VAL A 116 -19.11 11.31 -0.72
C VAL A 116 -19.95 12.40 -0.07
N LYS A 117 -20.55 13.31 -0.86
CA LYS A 117 -21.42 14.36 -0.33
C LYS A 117 -22.66 13.77 0.36
N ALA A 118 -23.01 14.32 1.53
CA ALA A 118 -24.16 13.86 2.33
C ALA A 118 -25.52 14.05 1.62
N ASP A 119 -25.64 15.04 0.73
CA ASP A 119 -26.87 15.38 0.03
C ASP A 119 -27.19 14.50 -1.19
N ALA A 120 -26.37 13.50 -1.48
CA ALA A 120 -26.65 12.52 -2.53
C ALA A 120 -27.82 11.63 -2.10
N THR A 121 -29.03 11.95 -2.58
CA THR A 121 -30.23 11.13 -2.35
C THR A 121 -30.03 9.70 -2.86
N PRO A 122 -30.74 8.70 -2.28
CA PRO A 122 -30.60 7.28 -2.70
C PRO A 122 -30.81 7.04 -4.20
N ASN A 123 -31.63 7.87 -4.86
CA ASN A 123 -31.87 7.80 -6.30
C ASN A 123 -30.67 8.31 -7.14
N THR A 124 -29.84 9.19 -6.58
CA THR A 124 -28.61 9.66 -7.23
C THR A 124 -27.42 8.72 -7.01
N LYS A 125 -27.51 7.74 -6.08
CA LYS A 125 -26.46 6.71 -5.92
C LYS A 125 -26.32 5.79 -7.14
N ALA A 126 -27.39 5.58 -7.91
CA ALA A 126 -27.31 4.87 -9.19
C ALA A 126 -26.66 5.73 -10.30
N ASP A 127 -26.94 7.04 -10.28
CA ASP A 127 -26.36 8.03 -11.21
C ASP A 127 -24.97 8.51 -10.74
N ALA A 128 -24.62 8.34 -9.47
CA ALA A 128 -23.29 8.61 -8.92
C ALA A 128 -22.20 7.65 -9.45
N LYS A 129 -22.59 6.58 -10.17
CA LYS A 129 -21.70 5.83 -11.06
C LYS A 129 -21.40 6.54 -12.38
N ALA A 130 -22.14 7.61 -12.68
CA ALA A 130 -21.92 8.47 -13.82
C ALA A 130 -21.00 9.63 -13.40
N GLU A 131 -19.78 9.53 -13.83
CA GLU A 131 -18.79 10.58 -14.11
C GLU A 131 -18.98 11.95 -13.43
N ASN A 132 -18.13 12.30 -12.49
CA ASN A 132 -17.76 13.66 -12.10
C ASN A 132 -18.52 14.45 -11.02
N GLY A 133 -19.41 13.90 -10.22
CA GLY A 133 -20.22 14.84 -9.38
C GLY A 133 -20.18 14.67 -7.85
N VAL A 134 -19.78 13.54 -7.33
CA VAL A 134 -20.11 13.19 -5.94
C VAL A 134 -18.90 13.10 -4.99
N PHE A 135 -17.70 12.92 -5.50
CA PHE A 135 -16.48 12.88 -4.69
C PHE A 135 -16.10 14.28 -4.20
N ASN A 136 -15.95 14.41 -2.88
CA ASN A 136 -15.52 15.65 -2.25
C ASN A 136 -13.99 15.71 -2.12
N ASP A 137 -13.37 14.57 -1.81
CA ASP A 137 -11.99 14.49 -1.40
C ASP A 137 -11.12 13.70 -2.38
N TYR A 138 -9.85 14.04 -2.41
CA TYR A 138 -8.86 13.38 -3.25
C TYR A 138 -8.35 12.10 -2.59
N MET A 139 -8.14 11.05 -3.39
CA MET A 139 -7.48 9.81 -2.96
C MET A 139 -5.99 9.77 -3.28
N HIS A 140 -5.46 10.86 -3.88
CA HIS A 140 -4.07 10.90 -4.32
C HIS A 140 -3.11 10.87 -3.13
N THR A 141 -2.04 10.10 -3.27
CA THR A 141 -1.15 9.73 -2.17
C THR A 141 0.30 10.06 -2.49
N VAL A 142 1.05 10.50 -1.50
CA VAL A 142 2.50 10.68 -1.56
C VAL A 142 3.18 9.68 -0.64
N ILE A 143 4.23 9.03 -1.12
CA ILE A 143 5.06 8.12 -0.32
C ILE A 143 6.48 8.68 -0.28
N TYR A 144 6.84 9.25 0.86
CA TYR A 144 8.19 9.73 1.13
C TYR A 144 9.07 8.61 1.69
N GLY A 145 10.32 8.62 1.32
CA GLY A 145 11.31 7.72 1.93
C GLY A 145 12.57 7.54 1.12
N PRO A 146 13.64 7.04 1.75
CA PRO A 146 14.91 6.74 1.11
C PRO A 146 14.81 5.66 0.02
N PRO A 147 15.83 5.48 -0.80
CA PRO A 147 15.86 4.43 -1.81
C PRO A 147 15.91 3.04 -1.15
N GLY A 148 15.31 2.06 -1.80
CA GLY A 148 15.34 0.67 -1.31
C GLY A 148 14.44 0.40 -0.09
N THR A 149 13.54 1.32 0.29
CA THR A 149 12.59 1.13 1.39
C THR A 149 11.29 0.43 1.00
N GLY A 150 11.11 0.05 -0.27
CA GLY A 150 9.90 -0.68 -0.70
C GLY A 150 8.74 0.22 -1.15
N LYS A 151 8.96 1.51 -1.44
CA LYS A 151 7.91 2.46 -1.90
C LYS A 151 7.03 1.92 -3.02
N THR A 152 7.64 1.30 -4.03
CA THR A 152 6.91 0.72 -5.17
C THR A 152 5.99 -0.43 -4.75
N GLU A 153 6.45 -1.31 -3.84
CA GLU A 153 5.68 -2.44 -3.34
C GLU A 153 4.48 -1.95 -2.51
N VAL A 154 4.72 -0.99 -1.62
CA VAL A 154 3.64 -0.33 -0.84
C VAL A 154 2.62 0.32 -1.77
N ALA A 155 3.06 1.07 -2.78
CA ALA A 155 2.16 1.71 -3.75
C ALA A 155 1.28 0.69 -4.49
N GLN A 156 1.83 -0.47 -4.87
CA GLN A 156 1.08 -1.57 -5.48
C GLN A 156 0.03 -2.15 -4.53
N LEU A 157 0.38 -2.33 -3.24
CA LEU A 157 -0.54 -2.86 -2.24
C LEU A 157 -1.67 -1.86 -1.96
N ILE A 158 -1.37 -0.58 -1.80
CA ILE A 158 -2.38 0.48 -1.65
C ILE A 158 -3.31 0.48 -2.86
N GLY A 159 -2.78 0.47 -4.07
CA GLY A 159 -3.57 0.42 -5.30
C GLY A 159 -4.48 -0.82 -5.38
N ALA A 160 -3.97 -1.99 -4.96
CA ALA A 160 -4.75 -3.22 -4.90
C ALA A 160 -5.88 -3.15 -3.85
N ILE A 161 -5.63 -2.54 -2.69
CA ILE A 161 -6.62 -2.31 -1.64
C ILE A 161 -7.76 -1.46 -2.18
N PHE A 162 -7.47 -0.28 -2.75
CA PHE A 162 -8.49 0.65 -3.26
C PHE A 162 -9.29 0.07 -4.43
N SER A 163 -8.66 -0.71 -5.30
CA SER A 163 -9.35 -1.41 -6.39
C SER A 163 -10.29 -2.50 -5.86
N ARG A 164 -9.83 -3.32 -4.91
CA ARG A 164 -10.63 -4.42 -4.34
C ARG A 164 -11.72 -3.92 -3.40
N MET A 165 -11.51 -2.78 -2.76
CA MET A 165 -12.53 -2.11 -1.95
C MET A 165 -13.70 -1.62 -2.82
N GLY A 166 -13.46 -1.38 -4.11
CA GLY A 166 -14.46 -0.92 -5.07
C GLY A 166 -14.49 0.60 -5.25
N VAL A 167 -13.54 1.32 -4.65
CA VAL A 167 -13.34 2.76 -4.87
C VAL A 167 -12.86 3.03 -6.30
N LEU A 168 -11.94 2.18 -6.78
CA LEU A 168 -11.49 2.19 -8.17
C LEU A 168 -12.19 1.09 -8.98
N LYS A 169 -12.52 1.40 -10.24
CA LYS A 169 -13.27 0.49 -11.13
C LYS A 169 -12.41 -0.64 -11.71
N LYS A 170 -11.08 -0.44 -11.78
CA LYS A 170 -10.12 -1.38 -12.40
C LYS A 170 -8.96 -1.68 -11.46
N THR A 171 -8.39 -2.86 -11.59
CA THR A 171 -7.18 -3.27 -10.85
C THR A 171 -5.88 -2.86 -11.57
N LYS A 172 -5.98 -1.91 -12.52
CA LYS A 172 -4.82 -1.48 -13.30
C LYS A 172 -3.88 -0.65 -12.43
N PHE A 173 -2.61 -1.03 -12.38
CA PHE A 173 -1.52 -0.29 -11.78
C PHE A 173 -0.46 -0.04 -12.86
N LYS A 174 -0.16 1.23 -13.15
CA LYS A 174 0.86 1.60 -14.13
C LYS A 174 1.95 2.41 -13.46
N LYS A 175 3.15 1.85 -13.40
CA LYS A 175 4.34 2.56 -12.98
C LYS A 175 4.90 3.37 -14.16
N VAL A 176 5.20 4.62 -13.92
CA VAL A 176 5.79 5.55 -14.91
C VAL A 176 6.95 6.32 -14.28
N THR A 177 7.83 6.78 -15.16
CA THR A 177 8.98 7.66 -14.88
C THR A 177 8.86 8.92 -15.71
N ARG A 178 9.80 9.86 -15.53
CA ARG A 178 9.88 11.09 -16.37
C ARG A 178 9.83 10.79 -17.88
N SER A 179 10.55 9.79 -18.34
CA SER A 179 10.63 9.43 -19.78
C SER A 179 9.30 8.97 -20.36
N ASP A 180 8.40 8.45 -19.53
CA ASP A 180 7.07 8.00 -19.99
C ASP A 180 6.09 9.16 -20.15
N LEU A 181 6.30 10.27 -19.43
CA LEU A 181 5.40 11.42 -19.40
C LEU A 181 5.88 12.57 -20.28
N ILE A 182 7.17 12.85 -20.31
CA ILE A 182 7.74 13.96 -21.06
C ILE A 182 8.13 13.52 -22.47
N ALA A 183 7.79 14.36 -23.46
CA ALA A 183 8.16 14.16 -24.86
C ALA A 183 9.48 14.86 -25.22
N GLY A 184 10.03 14.55 -26.37
CA GLY A 184 11.26 15.15 -26.88
C GLY A 184 11.07 16.45 -27.67
N TYR A 185 9.81 16.82 -27.99
CA TYR A 185 9.51 18.01 -28.78
C TYR A 185 8.46 18.88 -28.09
N LEU A 186 8.55 20.20 -28.30
CA LEU A 186 7.61 21.19 -27.76
C LEU A 186 6.17 20.89 -28.21
N GLY A 187 5.20 21.04 -27.30
CA GLY A 187 3.77 20.82 -27.54
C GLY A 187 3.33 19.37 -27.57
N GLN A 188 4.24 18.40 -27.40
CA GLN A 188 3.88 16.98 -27.37
C GLN A 188 3.80 16.40 -25.96
N THR A 189 4.32 17.11 -24.96
CA THR A 189 4.36 16.61 -23.57
C THR A 189 2.96 16.54 -22.99
N ALA A 190 2.12 17.55 -23.18
CA ALA A 190 0.74 17.52 -22.70
C ALA A 190 -0.05 16.34 -23.29
N ILE A 191 0.07 16.10 -24.59
CA ILE A 191 -0.60 14.99 -25.28
C ILE A 191 -0.13 13.65 -24.71
N LYS A 192 1.18 13.45 -24.62
CA LYS A 192 1.77 12.22 -24.09
C LYS A 192 1.37 11.97 -22.62
N THR A 193 1.41 13.00 -21.79
CA THR A 193 0.98 12.94 -20.39
C THR A 193 -0.50 12.58 -20.29
N ALA A 194 -1.36 13.26 -21.08
CA ALA A 194 -2.79 12.99 -21.10
C ALA A 194 -3.11 11.55 -21.57
N ASP A 195 -2.39 11.02 -22.54
CA ASP A 195 -2.60 9.66 -23.03
C ASP A 195 -2.22 8.62 -21.96
N VAL A 196 -1.12 8.82 -21.24
CA VAL A 196 -0.74 7.97 -20.11
C VAL A 196 -1.80 8.02 -19.00
N ILE A 197 -2.34 9.20 -18.69
CA ILE A 197 -3.41 9.37 -17.71
C ILE A 197 -4.67 8.63 -18.16
N LYS A 198 -5.11 8.81 -19.41
CA LYS A 198 -6.29 8.11 -19.99
C LYS A 198 -6.18 6.59 -19.85
N GLU A 199 -4.99 6.04 -20.10
CA GLU A 199 -4.75 4.61 -19.93
C GLU A 199 -4.92 4.14 -18.49
N CYS A 200 -4.71 5.01 -17.49
CA CYS A 200 -4.79 4.70 -16.07
C CYS A 200 -6.18 4.94 -15.48
N LEU A 201 -7.11 5.52 -16.22
CA LEU A 201 -8.47 5.81 -15.73
C LEU A 201 -9.16 4.54 -15.21
N GLY A 202 -9.73 4.67 -14.04
CA GLY A 202 -10.32 3.56 -13.29
C GLY A 202 -9.35 2.83 -12.36
N GLY A 203 -8.04 3.13 -12.45
CA GLY A 203 -6.99 2.46 -11.69
C GLY A 203 -5.99 3.42 -11.06
N VAL A 204 -4.74 2.98 -10.97
CA VAL A 204 -3.65 3.69 -10.29
C VAL A 204 -2.54 4.06 -11.26
N LEU A 205 -2.17 5.34 -11.26
CA LEU A 205 -0.95 5.86 -11.87
C LEU A 205 0.10 6.05 -10.77
N PHE A 206 1.19 5.30 -10.83
CA PHE A 206 2.30 5.42 -9.90
C PHE A 206 3.48 6.11 -10.59
N ILE A 207 3.88 7.26 -10.04
CA ILE A 207 5.01 8.05 -10.54
C ILE A 207 6.17 7.88 -9.57
N ASP A 208 7.17 7.11 -9.98
CA ASP A 208 8.38 6.90 -9.19
C ASP A 208 9.36 8.04 -9.44
N GLU A 209 10.07 8.46 -8.38
CA GLU A 209 11.02 9.58 -8.44
C GLU A 209 10.39 10.85 -9.05
N ALA A 210 9.16 11.20 -8.59
CA ALA A 210 8.34 12.25 -9.21
C ALA A 210 8.99 13.65 -9.17
N TYR A 211 9.97 13.86 -8.30
CA TYR A 211 10.80 15.09 -8.31
C TYR A 211 11.54 15.30 -9.65
N ALA A 212 11.82 14.21 -10.39
CA ALA A 212 12.42 14.31 -11.71
C ALA A 212 11.50 14.99 -12.74
N LEU A 213 10.19 15.06 -12.50
CA LEU A 213 9.25 15.80 -13.35
C LEU A 213 9.37 17.32 -13.19
N GLY A 214 9.87 17.79 -12.05
CA GLY A 214 10.10 19.20 -11.79
C GLY A 214 11.55 19.59 -12.05
N ASN A 215 11.81 20.90 -12.01
CA ASN A 215 13.14 21.46 -11.99
C ASN A 215 13.16 22.62 -11.01
N ALA A 216 14.11 22.62 -10.08
CA ALA A 216 14.29 23.69 -9.10
C ALA A 216 14.46 25.06 -9.77
N ASP A 217 15.10 25.13 -10.95
CA ASP A 217 15.34 26.37 -11.70
C ASP A 217 14.11 26.86 -12.48
N LYS A 218 12.99 26.10 -12.51
CA LYS A 218 11.73 26.45 -13.21
C LYS A 218 11.87 26.80 -14.70
N ARG A 219 12.99 26.46 -15.35
CA ARG A 219 13.31 26.83 -16.73
C ARG A 219 12.91 25.76 -17.75
N ASP A 220 12.51 24.58 -17.30
CA ASP A 220 12.12 23.48 -18.19
C ASP A 220 10.63 23.57 -18.52
N SER A 221 10.34 24.06 -19.73
CA SER A 221 8.97 24.20 -20.23
C SER A 221 8.26 22.84 -20.40
N PHE A 222 8.99 21.77 -20.69
CA PHE A 222 8.43 20.41 -20.81
C PHE A 222 7.95 19.89 -19.46
N SER A 223 8.74 20.10 -18.41
CA SER A 223 8.37 19.78 -17.02
C SER A 223 7.11 20.52 -16.59
N LYS A 224 7.03 21.83 -16.89
CA LYS A 224 5.87 22.64 -16.56
C LYS A 224 4.62 22.14 -17.29
N GLU A 225 4.69 21.87 -18.59
CA GLU A 225 3.59 21.35 -19.38
C GLU A 225 3.07 20.00 -18.85
N CYS A 226 3.97 19.11 -18.45
CA CYS A 226 3.62 17.83 -17.83
C CYS A 226 2.90 18.02 -16.48
N ILE A 227 3.45 18.86 -15.60
CA ILE A 227 2.91 19.08 -14.25
C ILE A 227 1.55 19.77 -14.31
N ASP A 228 1.37 20.75 -15.20
CA ASP A 228 0.10 21.47 -15.36
C ASP A 228 -0.98 20.52 -15.89
N THR A 229 -0.67 19.69 -16.91
CA THR A 229 -1.57 18.65 -17.43
C THR A 229 -1.94 17.63 -16.35
N LEU A 230 -0.96 17.21 -15.53
CA LEU A 230 -1.21 16.29 -14.42
C LEU A 230 -2.13 16.94 -13.38
N CYS A 231 -1.88 18.21 -13.01
CA CYS A 231 -2.66 18.94 -12.02
C CYS A 231 -4.13 19.11 -12.43
N GLU A 232 -4.40 19.36 -13.70
CA GLU A 232 -5.75 19.42 -14.28
C GLU A 232 -6.42 18.05 -14.18
N ALA A 233 -5.76 16.98 -14.65
CA ALA A 233 -6.30 15.63 -14.64
C ALA A 233 -6.60 15.09 -13.23
N LEU A 234 -5.82 15.48 -12.21
CA LEU A 234 -6.09 15.14 -10.81
C LEU A 234 -7.45 15.67 -10.34
N SER A 235 -7.87 16.83 -10.84
CA SER A 235 -9.18 17.42 -10.52
C SER A 235 -10.31 16.77 -11.32
N ASP A 236 -10.10 16.61 -12.62
CA ASP A 236 -11.14 16.13 -13.55
C ASP A 236 -11.50 14.67 -13.31
N HIS A 237 -10.51 13.88 -12.87
CA HIS A 237 -10.66 12.44 -12.67
C HIS A 237 -10.55 12.01 -11.21
N LYS A 238 -10.78 12.92 -10.24
CA LYS A 238 -10.61 12.64 -8.80
C LYS A 238 -11.38 11.42 -8.28
N SER A 239 -12.52 11.08 -8.90
CA SER A 239 -13.34 9.92 -8.54
C SER A 239 -12.95 8.62 -9.26
N ASN A 240 -12.12 8.70 -10.30
CA ASN A 240 -11.85 7.57 -11.20
C ASN A 240 -10.35 7.33 -11.46
N LEU A 241 -9.48 8.07 -10.76
CA LEU A 241 -8.03 7.93 -10.89
C LEU A 241 -7.38 8.15 -9.52
N MET A 242 -6.56 7.21 -9.11
CA MET A 242 -5.65 7.39 -7.98
C MET A 242 -4.25 7.63 -8.53
N VAL A 243 -3.63 8.74 -8.15
CA VAL A 243 -2.23 9.00 -8.45
C VAL A 243 -1.41 8.84 -7.18
N ILE A 244 -0.38 8.02 -7.24
CA ILE A 244 0.59 7.82 -6.15
C ILE A 244 1.94 8.34 -6.64
N VAL A 245 2.52 9.29 -5.92
CA VAL A 245 3.87 9.80 -6.20
C VAL A 245 4.83 9.32 -5.12
N ALA A 246 6.06 9.00 -5.52
CA ALA A 246 7.08 8.56 -4.58
C ALA A 246 8.41 9.28 -4.82
N GLY A 247 9.17 9.51 -3.75
CA GLY A 247 10.49 10.12 -3.81
C GLY A 247 11.00 10.57 -2.44
N TYR A 248 12.08 11.33 -2.43
CA TYR A 248 12.57 11.99 -1.24
C TYR A 248 11.70 13.18 -0.89
N GLU A 249 11.43 13.38 0.40
CA GLU A 249 10.56 14.45 0.87
C GLU A 249 11.04 15.83 0.42
N LYS A 250 12.31 16.14 0.65
CA LYS A 250 12.91 17.41 0.26
C LYS A 250 12.79 17.65 -1.24
N ASP A 251 13.21 16.68 -2.05
CA ASP A 251 13.25 16.82 -3.50
C ASP A 251 11.84 16.92 -4.09
N LEU A 252 10.86 16.16 -3.57
CA LEU A 252 9.46 16.27 -3.96
C LEU A 252 8.90 17.63 -3.62
N ASN A 253 9.18 18.17 -2.44
CA ASN A 253 8.74 19.51 -2.06
C ASN A 253 9.39 20.60 -2.92
N ASP A 254 10.69 20.53 -3.13
CA ASP A 254 11.46 21.57 -3.84
C ASP A 254 11.18 21.54 -5.36
N CYS A 255 11.07 20.35 -5.98
CA CYS A 255 10.96 20.24 -7.43
C CYS A 255 9.53 19.98 -7.92
N PHE A 256 8.76 19.06 -7.26
CA PHE A 256 7.45 18.65 -7.75
C PHE A 256 6.32 19.55 -7.21
N PHE A 257 6.20 19.67 -5.91
CA PHE A 257 5.10 20.45 -5.29
C PHE A 257 5.27 21.95 -5.47
N ASN A 258 6.49 22.46 -5.45
CA ASN A 258 6.77 23.88 -5.71
C ASN A 258 6.62 24.28 -7.18
N ALA A 259 6.60 23.31 -8.11
CA ALA A 259 6.38 23.61 -9.53
C ALA A 259 4.95 24.10 -9.81
N ASN A 260 3.95 23.55 -9.09
CA ASN A 260 2.57 23.99 -9.15
C ASN A 260 1.91 23.88 -7.76
N PRO A 261 1.56 25.03 -7.12
CA PRO A 261 0.95 25.05 -5.77
C PRO A 261 -0.35 24.25 -5.66
N GLY A 262 -1.08 24.09 -6.78
CA GLY A 262 -2.31 23.31 -6.83
C GLY A 262 -2.11 21.82 -6.53
N LEU A 263 -0.91 21.27 -6.70
CA LEU A 263 -0.62 19.87 -6.37
C LEU A 263 -0.73 19.61 -4.87
N ASN A 264 -0.28 20.54 -4.02
CA ASN A 264 -0.32 20.39 -2.57
C ASN A 264 -1.74 20.08 -2.03
N SER A 265 -2.75 20.75 -2.57
CA SER A 265 -4.15 20.57 -2.16
C SER A 265 -4.78 19.28 -2.69
N ARG A 266 -4.22 18.67 -3.71
CA ARG A 266 -4.73 17.45 -4.34
C ARG A 266 -4.11 16.17 -3.78
N PHE A 267 -2.90 16.27 -3.22
CA PHE A 267 -2.21 15.17 -2.54
C PHE A 267 -2.39 15.30 -1.02
N THR A 268 -3.56 14.88 -0.53
CA THR A 268 -3.95 14.99 0.88
C THR A 268 -3.37 13.88 1.75
N TRP A 269 -3.13 12.71 1.18
CA TRP A 269 -2.59 11.55 1.89
C TRP A 269 -1.08 11.49 1.72
N ARG A 270 -0.34 11.64 2.83
CA ARG A 270 1.12 11.72 2.83
C ARG A 270 1.69 10.74 3.83
N TYR A 271 2.50 9.82 3.36
CA TYR A 271 3.09 8.74 4.13
C TYR A 271 4.59 8.84 4.14
N ASN A 272 5.18 8.70 5.32
CA ASN A 272 6.62 8.63 5.51
C ASN A 272 7.02 7.18 5.77
N ILE A 273 8.06 6.74 5.08
CA ILE A 273 8.75 5.48 5.40
C ILE A 273 10.01 5.85 6.18
N ASP A 274 10.02 5.51 7.46
CA ASP A 274 11.16 5.73 8.32
C ASP A 274 12.36 4.88 7.96
N ASN A 275 13.52 5.26 8.47
CA ASN A 275 14.74 4.49 8.31
C ASN A 275 14.63 3.16 9.05
N TYR A 276 15.15 2.10 8.46
CA TYR A 276 15.15 0.79 9.10
C TYR A 276 16.19 0.67 10.20
N THR A 277 15.81 0.05 11.29
CA THR A 277 16.74 -0.33 12.36
C THR A 277 17.60 -1.53 11.94
N PRO A 278 18.78 -1.74 12.60
CA PRO A 278 19.60 -2.93 12.35
C PRO A 278 18.84 -4.26 12.52
N GLU A 279 17.89 -4.32 13.46
CA GLU A 279 17.02 -5.47 13.68
C GLU A 279 16.08 -5.71 12.49
N GLN A 280 15.53 -4.64 11.94
CA GLN A 280 14.68 -4.70 10.76
C GLN A 280 15.46 -5.10 9.51
N LEU A 281 16.71 -4.60 9.36
CA LEU A 281 17.61 -5.01 8.28
C LEU A 281 17.95 -6.50 8.35
N ALA A 282 18.21 -7.03 9.54
CA ALA A 282 18.45 -8.47 9.74
C ALA A 282 17.22 -9.28 9.30
N LYS A 283 16.02 -8.87 9.70
CA LYS A 283 14.77 -9.52 9.29
C LYS A 283 14.53 -9.42 7.76
N ILE A 284 14.84 -8.27 7.16
CA ILE A 284 14.75 -8.09 5.70
C ILE A 284 15.72 -9.03 4.98
N TYR A 285 16.95 -9.14 5.47
CA TYR A 285 17.95 -10.04 4.90
C TYR A 285 17.49 -11.51 5.01
N GLU A 286 17.03 -11.93 6.19
CA GLU A 286 16.51 -13.28 6.44
C GLU A 286 15.34 -13.60 5.51
N LYS A 287 14.35 -12.69 5.41
CA LYS A 287 13.22 -12.84 4.49
C LYS A 287 13.69 -13.02 3.05
N LYS A 288 14.63 -12.20 2.57
CA LYS A 288 15.18 -12.32 1.20
C LYS A 288 15.92 -13.65 0.98
N VAL A 289 16.60 -14.18 1.99
CA VAL A 289 17.22 -15.51 1.93
C VAL A 289 16.16 -16.59 1.72
N LEU A 290 15.10 -16.57 2.54
CA LEU A 290 14.00 -17.53 2.49
C LEU A 290 13.20 -17.43 1.20
N ASP A 291 12.87 -16.22 0.74
CA ASP A 291 12.13 -15.96 -0.50
C ASP A 291 12.87 -16.51 -1.75
N CYS A 292 14.20 -16.58 -1.68
CA CYS A 292 15.02 -17.21 -2.73
C CYS A 292 15.11 -18.75 -2.61
N GLY A 293 14.44 -19.37 -1.63
CA GLY A 293 14.53 -20.81 -1.37
C GLY A 293 15.87 -21.24 -0.77
N TRP A 294 16.54 -20.34 -0.06
CA TRP A 294 17.76 -20.60 0.70
C TRP A 294 17.45 -20.73 2.19
N THR A 295 18.37 -21.34 2.94
CA THR A 295 18.28 -21.43 4.40
C THR A 295 19.54 -20.84 5.04
N LEU A 296 19.42 -20.37 6.26
CA LEU A 296 20.54 -19.99 7.10
C LEU A 296 20.96 -21.18 7.94
N LYS A 297 22.25 -21.45 8.06
CA LYS A 297 22.76 -22.50 8.94
C LYS A 297 22.62 -22.11 10.41
N ASP A 298 22.92 -20.86 10.70
CA ASP A 298 22.90 -20.29 12.05
C ASP A 298 22.04 -19.04 12.05
N PRO A 299 21.38 -18.67 13.16
CA PRO A 299 20.65 -17.42 13.27
C PRO A 299 21.54 -16.21 12.96
N LEU A 300 20.95 -15.17 12.37
CA LEU A 300 21.66 -13.92 12.12
C LEU A 300 22.02 -13.23 13.42
N ARG A 301 23.23 -12.72 13.49
CA ARG A 301 23.74 -12.00 14.66
C ARG A 301 23.36 -10.53 14.57
N LEU A 302 22.57 -10.06 15.53
CA LEU A 302 22.09 -8.67 15.56
C LEU A 302 23.25 -7.67 15.74
N ASP A 303 24.20 -7.98 16.62
CA ASP A 303 25.41 -7.18 16.84
C ASP A 303 26.19 -6.95 15.54
N TRP A 304 26.17 -7.93 14.64
CA TRP A 304 26.79 -7.80 13.33
C TRP A 304 26.13 -6.71 12.47
N PHE A 305 24.81 -6.67 12.42
CA PHE A 305 24.08 -5.63 11.68
C PHE A 305 24.23 -4.25 12.32
N GLN A 306 24.27 -4.18 13.65
CA GLN A 306 24.50 -2.93 14.38
C GLN A 306 25.88 -2.34 14.03
N ASN A 307 26.93 -3.17 14.03
CA ASN A 307 28.30 -2.75 13.74
C ASN A 307 28.51 -2.32 12.27
N HIS A 308 27.63 -2.72 11.37
CA HIS A 308 27.77 -2.45 9.94
C HIS A 308 26.63 -1.58 9.37
N ALA A 309 25.75 -1.04 10.21
CA ALA A 309 24.57 -0.27 9.81
C ALA A 309 24.91 0.91 8.88
N ASP A 310 26.02 1.59 9.12
CA ASP A 310 26.47 2.75 8.33
C ASP A 310 26.70 2.44 6.83
N TYR A 311 26.92 1.18 6.47
CA TYR A 311 27.07 0.79 5.08
C TYR A 311 25.74 0.60 4.35
N PHE A 312 24.62 0.42 5.08
CA PHE A 312 23.33 0.01 4.53
C PHE A 312 22.35 1.18 4.36
N THR A 313 22.79 2.24 3.70
CA THR A 313 22.00 3.48 3.50
C THR A 313 20.85 3.31 2.49
N CYS A 314 20.90 2.29 1.62
CA CYS A 314 19.84 1.93 0.69
C CYS A 314 19.02 0.69 1.14
N TYR A 315 19.08 0.37 2.42
CA TYR A 315 18.23 -0.59 3.13
C TYR A 315 17.97 -1.91 2.38
N GLY A 316 16.74 -2.15 1.95
CA GLY A 316 16.37 -3.39 1.26
C GLY A 316 17.14 -3.66 -0.04
N ARG A 317 17.55 -2.62 -0.76
CA ARG A 317 18.41 -2.75 -1.95
C ARG A 317 19.81 -3.22 -1.56
N ASP A 318 20.33 -2.69 -0.46
CA ASP A 318 21.64 -3.11 0.05
C ASP A 318 21.61 -4.54 0.58
N MET A 319 20.51 -4.94 1.26
CA MET A 319 20.31 -6.34 1.69
C MET A 319 20.26 -7.30 0.49
N GLU A 320 19.65 -6.91 -0.61
CA GLU A 320 19.62 -7.69 -1.85
C GLU A 320 20.99 -7.83 -2.49
N THR A 321 21.74 -6.72 -2.54
CA THR A 321 23.11 -6.72 -3.05
C THR A 321 24.04 -7.54 -2.15
N LEU A 322 23.93 -7.41 -0.83
CA LEU A 322 24.67 -8.20 0.16
C LEU A 322 24.38 -9.69 -0.02
N LEU A 323 23.10 -10.07 -0.16
CA LEU A 323 22.72 -11.46 -0.41
C LEU A 323 23.34 -11.99 -1.71
N ALA A 324 23.33 -11.21 -2.78
CA ALA A 324 23.96 -11.60 -4.04
C ALA A 324 25.48 -11.86 -3.86
N ARG A 325 26.17 -10.98 -3.12
CA ARG A 325 27.60 -11.16 -2.81
C ARG A 325 27.85 -12.35 -1.90
N ALA A 326 27.01 -12.57 -0.88
CA ALA A 326 27.10 -13.73 -0.01
C ALA A 326 26.87 -15.05 -0.77
N LYS A 327 25.95 -15.09 -1.75
CA LYS A 327 25.77 -16.24 -2.65
C LYS A 327 27.02 -16.53 -3.48
N ILE A 328 27.73 -15.50 -3.96
CA ILE A 328 29.01 -15.68 -4.68
C ILE A 328 30.09 -16.24 -3.75
N ALA A 329 30.19 -15.71 -2.52
CA ALA A 329 31.12 -16.23 -1.53
C ALA A 329 30.83 -17.70 -1.19
N HIS A 330 29.57 -18.02 -0.98
CA HIS A 330 29.06 -19.38 -0.73
C HIS A 330 29.44 -20.34 -1.86
N SER A 331 29.19 -19.96 -3.13
CA SER A 331 29.48 -20.82 -4.28
C SER A 331 30.96 -21.27 -4.34
N ARG A 332 31.89 -20.38 -3.97
CA ARG A 332 33.32 -20.73 -3.90
C ARG A 332 33.61 -21.71 -2.77
N ARG A 333 32.96 -21.54 -1.62
CA ARG A 333 33.16 -22.40 -0.44
C ARG A 333 32.66 -23.81 -0.66
N ILE A 334 31.53 -23.98 -1.36
CA ILE A 334 30.89 -25.30 -1.54
C ILE A 334 31.28 -25.97 -2.85
N PHE A 335 32.18 -25.41 -3.64
CA PHE A 335 32.59 -26.00 -4.92
C PHE A 335 33.08 -27.46 -4.73
N GLY A 336 32.38 -28.39 -5.36
CA GLY A 336 32.65 -29.83 -5.20
C GLY A 336 32.00 -30.50 -3.98
N SER A 337 31.16 -29.78 -3.19
CA SER A 337 30.42 -30.36 -2.06
C SER A 337 29.13 -31.04 -2.48
N SER A 338 28.54 -31.84 -1.56
CA SER A 338 27.25 -32.51 -1.74
C SER A 338 26.07 -31.55 -1.89
N ASP A 339 24.96 -31.99 -2.51
CA ASP A 339 23.80 -31.19 -2.88
C ASP A 339 23.05 -30.58 -1.69
N ASP A 340 23.04 -31.23 -0.55
CA ASP A 340 22.38 -30.81 0.69
C ASP A 340 22.93 -29.50 1.27
N LYS A 341 24.14 -29.10 0.90
CA LYS A 341 24.76 -27.83 1.32
C LYS A 341 24.63 -26.68 0.33
N LYS A 342 24.12 -26.96 -0.87
CA LYS A 342 24.11 -25.98 -1.97
C LYS A 342 23.28 -24.70 -1.71
N ARG A 343 22.31 -24.75 -0.81
CA ARG A 343 21.44 -23.60 -0.49
C ARG A 343 21.43 -23.25 1.00
N GLN A 344 22.46 -23.67 1.74
CA GLN A 344 22.60 -23.36 3.15
C GLN A 344 23.72 -22.34 3.39
N MET A 345 23.34 -21.10 3.61
CA MET A 345 24.27 -19.99 3.85
C MET A 345 24.80 -20.03 5.28
N THR A 346 26.08 -19.70 5.45
CA THR A 346 26.73 -19.61 6.75
C THR A 346 27.14 -18.17 7.05
N HIS A 347 27.46 -17.88 8.32
CA HIS A 347 27.97 -16.56 8.72
C HIS A 347 29.29 -16.21 7.98
N ALA A 348 30.16 -17.19 7.70
CA ALA A 348 31.37 -16.94 6.92
C ALA A 348 31.09 -16.49 5.48
N ASP A 349 29.98 -16.96 4.88
CA ASP A 349 29.56 -16.50 3.54
C ASP A 349 29.07 -15.06 3.60
N LEU A 350 28.35 -14.69 4.67
CA LEU A 350 27.89 -13.32 4.92
C LEU A 350 29.07 -12.36 5.11
N GLU A 351 30.07 -12.71 5.92
CA GLU A 351 31.28 -11.92 6.14
C GLU A 351 32.08 -11.67 4.85
N ARG A 352 32.29 -12.72 4.06
CA ARG A 352 32.96 -12.58 2.76
C ARG A 352 32.08 -11.77 1.78
N GLY A 353 30.76 -11.95 1.84
CA GLY A 353 29.81 -11.17 1.07
C GLY A 353 29.89 -9.68 1.41
N LEU A 354 29.99 -9.35 2.70
CA LEU A 354 30.17 -7.97 3.17
C LEU A 354 31.51 -7.38 2.67
N THR A 355 32.58 -8.13 2.75
CA THR A 355 33.90 -7.68 2.22
C THR A 355 33.80 -7.32 0.73
N MET A 356 33.07 -8.14 -0.07
CA MET A 356 32.82 -7.86 -1.48
C MET A 356 31.86 -6.67 -1.68
N PHE A 357 30.89 -6.47 -0.81
CA PHE A 357 29.96 -5.37 -0.84
C PHE A 357 30.67 -4.05 -0.55
N ILE A 358 31.48 -4.00 0.52
CA ILE A 358 32.24 -2.81 0.91
C ILE A 358 33.37 -2.48 -0.11
N SER A 359 33.86 -3.47 -0.87
CA SER A 359 34.88 -3.22 -1.91
C SER A 359 34.35 -2.33 -3.06
N ASN A 360 33.06 -2.13 -3.19
CA ASN A 360 32.46 -1.20 -4.14
C ASN A 360 32.78 0.25 -3.74
N ASP A 361 33.30 1.05 -4.66
CA ASP A 361 33.71 2.43 -4.40
C ASP A 361 32.55 3.33 -3.96
N GLU A 362 31.34 3.09 -4.43
CA GLU A 362 30.13 3.79 -3.98
C GLU A 362 29.87 3.55 -2.49
N VAL A 363 29.98 2.29 -2.04
CA VAL A 363 29.76 1.92 -0.64
C VAL A 363 30.87 2.44 0.26
N LYS A 364 32.14 2.43 -0.19
CA LYS A 364 33.26 3.00 0.56
C LYS A 364 33.05 4.48 0.89
N ARG A 365 32.59 5.25 -0.09
CA ARG A 365 32.33 6.69 0.04
C ARG A 365 31.22 7.02 1.06
N ARG A 366 30.33 6.07 1.38
CA ARG A 366 29.25 6.29 2.35
C ARG A 366 29.76 6.58 3.77
N LYS A 367 30.96 6.10 4.14
CA LYS A 367 31.62 6.39 5.44
C LYS A 367 32.46 7.67 5.45
N GLU A 368 32.72 8.26 4.30
CA GLU A 368 33.50 9.51 4.24
C GLU A 368 32.57 10.69 4.56
N PRO A 369 32.75 11.41 5.68
CA PRO A 369 31.93 12.54 6.03
C PRO A 369 32.16 13.67 5.01
N GLY A 370 31.16 13.98 4.20
CA GLY A 370 31.15 15.20 3.38
C GLY A 370 30.88 15.05 1.88
N VAL A 371 30.70 13.84 1.32
CA VAL A 371 30.58 13.67 -0.14
C VAL A 371 29.12 13.43 -0.60
N LEU A 372 28.21 13.11 0.30
CA LEU A 372 26.82 12.80 -0.06
C LEU A 372 25.96 13.99 -0.51
N THR A 373 26.44 15.22 -0.37
CA THR A 373 25.68 16.42 -0.73
C THR A 373 25.92 16.89 -2.16
N THR A 374 26.90 16.34 -2.90
CA THR A 374 27.33 16.89 -4.19
C THR A 374 27.06 15.98 -5.39
N MET A 375 26.55 14.76 -5.23
CA MET A 375 26.32 13.82 -6.34
C MET A 375 24.89 13.81 -6.90
N TYR A 376 24.00 14.62 -6.34
CA TYR A 376 22.60 14.74 -6.81
C TYR A 376 22.21 16.21 -7.05
N LEU A 377 23.18 17.06 -7.41
CA LEU A 377 22.94 18.39 -7.96
C LEU A 377 23.01 18.36 -9.48
#